data_e1b708e2ae771d319394951f5fb1ce8e
#
_entry.id   e1b708e2ae771d319394951f5fb1ce8e
#
_cell.length_a   1.000
_cell.length_b   1.000
_cell.length_c   1.000
_cell.angle_alpha   90.00
_cell.angle_beta   90.00
_cell.angle_gamma   90.00
#
_symmetry.space_group_name_H-M   'P 1'
#
loop_
_entity.id
_entity.type
_entity.pdbx_description
1 polymer ?
#
loop_
_entity_poly.entity_id
_entity_poly.type
_entity_poly.pdbx_seq_one_letter_code
_entity_poly.pdbx_strand_id
1 'polypeptide(L)'
;KRTWEYAVKNNPEIQQSILNIDKNQKFVNISKGNLLPFVQSGVGRTYSFGSTINPNSNQREALNVQHDQFFAQADLAVFNWKNYLDISLSKLNKETSEYRLKVIQNNLKMEVVNLFFKYLKDKSWFEVLEPQISGMKTQIARTEREVEIGSRAKSDVYDIKANLGQIKKQW
;
A
#
# COMPACT_ATOMS: atom_id res chain seq x y z
N LYS A 1 0.12 -15.14 19.98
CA LYS A 1 -0.53 -13.83 20.27
C LYS A 1 0.40 -12.66 19.96
N ARG A 2 1.59 -12.56 20.55
CA ARG A 2 2.57 -11.46 20.33
C ARG A 2 2.95 -11.27 18.85
N THR A 3 3.18 -12.34 18.10
CA THR A 3 3.58 -12.27 16.68
C THR A 3 2.47 -11.68 15.82
N TRP A 4 1.23 -12.04 16.08
CA TRP A 4 0.07 -11.49 15.38
C TRP A 4 -0.11 -9.99 15.65
N GLU A 5 -0.07 -9.58 16.92
CA GLU A 5 -0.19 -8.18 17.31
C GLU A 5 0.91 -7.31 16.68
N TYR A 6 2.14 -7.84 16.64
CA TYR A 6 3.26 -7.18 15.98
C TYR A 6 3.04 -7.07 14.46
N ALA A 7 2.59 -8.15 13.81
CA ALA A 7 2.31 -8.17 12.37
C ALA A 7 1.22 -7.15 12.01
N VAL A 8 0.11 -7.11 12.74
CA VAL A 8 -0.98 -6.15 12.51
C VAL A 8 -0.52 -4.70 12.67
N LYS A 9 0.29 -4.44 13.70
CA LYS A 9 0.77 -3.08 13.99
C LYS A 9 1.76 -2.57 12.95
N ASN A 10 2.58 -3.44 12.39
CA ASN A 10 3.69 -3.05 11.52
C ASN A 10 3.47 -3.37 10.04
N ASN A 11 2.33 -3.96 9.66
CA ASN A 11 2.04 -4.26 8.26
C ASN A 11 1.60 -2.98 7.53
N PRO A 12 2.33 -2.57 6.47
CA PRO A 12 2.03 -1.34 5.71
C PRO A 12 0.65 -1.40 5.03
N GLU A 13 0.21 -2.57 4.58
CA GLU A 13 -1.07 -2.74 3.90
C GLU A 13 -2.26 -2.49 4.85
N ILE A 14 -2.14 -2.95 6.10
CA ILE A 14 -3.12 -2.64 7.14
C ILE A 14 -3.16 -1.14 7.43
N GLN A 15 -2.00 -0.49 7.57
CA GLN A 15 -1.93 0.95 7.80
C GLN A 15 -2.54 1.73 6.63
N GLN A 16 -2.23 1.35 5.40
CA GLN A 16 -2.82 1.95 4.21
C GLN A 16 -4.35 1.76 4.17
N SER A 17 -4.85 0.60 4.57
CA SER A 17 -6.29 0.32 4.61
C SER A 17 -7.01 1.17 5.67
N ILE A 18 -6.39 1.38 6.83
CA ILE A 18 -6.91 2.29 7.87
C ILE A 18 -6.99 3.72 7.35
N LEU A 19 -5.94 4.21 6.69
CA LEU A 19 -5.93 5.54 6.06
C LEU A 19 -6.99 5.68 4.96
N ASN A 20 -7.28 4.60 4.22
CA ASN A 20 -8.35 4.60 3.24
C ASN A 20 -9.75 4.72 3.87
N ILE A 21 -9.97 4.10 5.03
CA ILE A 21 -11.22 4.27 5.78
C ILE A 21 -11.37 5.73 6.21
N ASP A 22 -10.30 6.32 6.73
CA ASP A 22 -10.29 7.72 7.17
C ASP A 22 -10.54 8.69 5.99
N LYS A 23 -9.89 8.44 4.86
CA LYS A 23 -10.14 9.15 3.60
C LYS A 23 -11.61 9.08 3.19
N ASN A 24 -12.21 7.88 3.19
CA ASN A 24 -13.62 7.71 2.82
C ASN A 24 -14.57 8.36 3.85
N GLN A 25 -14.19 8.41 5.13
CA GLN A 25 -14.92 9.21 6.12
C GLN A 25 -14.91 10.71 5.76
N LYS A 26 -13.76 11.24 5.28
CA LYS A 26 -13.70 12.65 4.81
C LYS A 26 -14.59 12.87 3.59
N PHE A 27 -14.65 11.92 2.66
CA PHE A 27 -15.60 12.01 1.53
C PHE A 27 -17.07 12.04 1.97
N VAL A 28 -17.44 11.26 2.99
CA VAL A 28 -18.80 11.37 3.58
C VAL A 28 -19.04 12.79 4.10
N ASN A 29 -18.06 13.40 4.76
CA ASN A 29 -18.19 14.75 5.27
C ASN A 29 -18.28 15.80 4.14
N ILE A 30 -17.49 15.62 3.07
CA ILE A 30 -17.56 16.47 1.87
C ILE A 30 -18.94 16.38 1.22
N SER A 31 -19.46 15.15 1.03
CA SER A 31 -20.80 14.95 0.45
C SER A 31 -21.90 15.60 1.30
N LYS A 32 -21.77 15.57 2.62
CA LYS A 32 -22.66 16.31 3.52
C LYS A 32 -22.49 17.83 3.38
N GLY A 33 -21.24 18.29 3.22
CA GLY A 33 -20.91 19.69 3.01
C GLY A 33 -21.57 20.29 1.76
N ASN A 34 -21.80 19.47 0.72
CA ASN A 34 -22.49 19.89 -0.49
C ASN A 34 -23.99 20.24 -0.28
N LEU A 35 -24.52 19.98 0.91
CA LEU A 35 -25.85 20.47 1.32
C LEU A 35 -25.81 21.85 1.94
N LEU A 36 -24.62 22.38 2.25
CA LEU A 36 -24.45 23.71 2.82
C LEU A 36 -24.36 24.75 1.71
N PRO A 37 -24.67 26.03 2.01
CA PRO A 37 -24.46 27.12 1.07
C PRO A 37 -22.99 27.19 0.63
N PHE A 38 -22.77 27.31 -0.68
CA PHE A 38 -21.46 27.63 -1.23
C PHE A 38 -21.31 29.14 -1.28
N VAL A 39 -20.35 29.68 -0.56
CA VAL A 39 -20.09 31.12 -0.52
C VAL A 39 -18.79 31.40 -1.26
N GLN A 40 -18.88 32.31 -2.23
CA GLN A 40 -17.71 32.80 -2.97
C GLN A 40 -17.67 34.30 -2.94
N SER A 41 -16.47 34.88 -2.88
CA SER A 41 -16.24 36.29 -2.98
C SER A 41 -15.00 36.55 -3.82
N GLY A 42 -14.97 37.69 -4.51
CA GLY A 42 -13.84 38.07 -5.32
C GLY A 42 -13.72 39.55 -5.49
N VAL A 43 -12.50 39.98 -5.74
CA VAL A 43 -12.16 41.36 -6.12
C VAL A 43 -11.46 41.29 -7.47
N GLY A 44 -11.85 42.15 -8.37
CA GLY A 44 -11.25 42.30 -9.69
C GLY A 44 -10.93 43.73 -9.98
N ARG A 45 -9.80 43.98 -10.62
CA ARG A 45 -9.44 45.27 -11.16
C ARG A 45 -9.12 45.11 -12.63
N THR A 46 -9.85 45.87 -13.46
CA THR A 46 -9.67 45.86 -14.91
C THR A 46 -9.23 47.25 -15.36
N TYR A 47 -8.15 47.28 -16.12
CA TYR A 47 -7.71 48.48 -16.80
C TYR A 47 -8.09 48.37 -18.29
N SER A 48 -8.88 49.34 -18.78
CA SER A 48 -9.23 49.45 -20.20
C SER A 48 -8.50 50.62 -20.80
N PHE A 49 -7.68 50.35 -21.79
CA PHE A 49 -6.94 51.34 -22.56
C PHE A 49 -7.53 51.39 -23.96
N GLY A 50 -7.81 52.58 -24.47
CA GLY A 50 -8.36 52.69 -25.81
C GLY A 50 -8.88 54.07 -26.13
N SER A 51 -9.74 54.16 -27.15
CA SER A 51 -10.47 55.39 -27.46
C SER A 51 -11.96 55.07 -27.59
N THR A 52 -12.79 55.97 -27.07
CA THR A 52 -14.24 55.93 -27.21
C THR A 52 -14.75 57.19 -27.91
N ILE A 53 -15.97 57.10 -28.43
CA ILE A 53 -16.65 58.29 -28.96
C ILE A 53 -17.47 58.90 -27.82
N ASN A 54 -17.18 60.17 -27.48
CA ASN A 54 -17.95 60.88 -26.49
C ASN A 54 -19.34 61.15 -27.05
N PRO A 55 -20.43 60.65 -26.42
CA PRO A 55 -21.77 60.83 -26.94
C PRO A 55 -22.27 62.26 -27.02
N ASN A 56 -21.65 63.19 -26.25
CA ASN A 56 -22.06 64.60 -26.25
C ASN A 56 -21.31 65.43 -27.29
N SER A 57 -20.04 65.15 -27.55
CA SER A 57 -19.21 65.90 -28.50
C SER A 57 -19.03 65.17 -29.84
N ASN A 58 -19.44 63.92 -29.95
CA ASN A 58 -19.23 63.02 -31.09
C ASN A 58 -17.74 62.97 -31.55
N GLN A 59 -16.83 63.31 -30.63
CA GLN A 59 -15.39 63.24 -30.87
C GLN A 59 -14.79 61.99 -30.25
N ARG A 60 -13.71 61.47 -30.84
CA ARG A 60 -12.93 60.33 -30.33
C ARG A 60 -11.99 60.84 -29.23
N GLU A 61 -12.22 60.35 -28.02
CA GLU A 61 -11.43 60.70 -26.84
C GLU A 61 -10.66 59.48 -26.35
N ALA A 62 -9.42 59.69 -25.82
CA ALA A 62 -8.67 58.63 -25.20
C ALA A 62 -9.34 58.22 -23.88
N LEU A 63 -9.65 56.96 -23.73
CA LEU A 63 -10.30 56.44 -22.55
C LEU A 63 -9.34 55.50 -21.80
N ASN A 64 -8.87 55.93 -20.63
CA ASN A 64 -8.17 55.07 -19.69
C ASN A 64 -9.10 54.93 -18.49
N VAL A 65 -9.78 53.78 -18.44
CA VAL A 65 -10.74 53.46 -17.37
C VAL A 65 -10.19 52.35 -16.51
N GLN A 66 -10.15 52.61 -15.22
CA GLN A 66 -9.97 51.58 -14.20
C GLN A 66 -11.36 51.22 -13.66
N HIS A 67 -11.66 49.93 -13.68
CA HIS A 67 -12.88 49.38 -13.11
C HIS A 67 -12.53 48.44 -11.97
N ASP A 68 -12.96 48.77 -10.78
CA ASP A 68 -12.83 47.95 -9.59
C ASP A 68 -14.15 47.25 -9.33
N GLN A 69 -14.11 45.91 -9.25
CA GLN A 69 -15.27 45.10 -9.01
C GLN A 69 -15.08 44.27 -7.73
N PHE A 70 -16.08 44.34 -6.88
CA PHE A 70 -16.21 43.44 -5.73
C PHE A 70 -17.51 42.68 -5.84
N PHE A 71 -17.45 41.39 -5.58
CA PHE A 71 -18.68 40.58 -5.50
C PHE A 71 -18.59 39.60 -4.32
N ALA A 72 -19.76 39.30 -3.75
CA ALA A 72 -19.97 38.24 -2.82
C ALA A 72 -21.28 37.54 -3.21
N GLN A 73 -21.22 36.22 -3.35
CA GLN A 73 -22.34 35.40 -3.78
C GLN A 73 -22.45 34.18 -2.87
N ALA A 74 -23.67 33.80 -2.51
CA ALA A 74 -23.98 32.59 -1.78
C ALA A 74 -25.01 31.78 -2.56
N ASP A 75 -24.67 30.56 -2.91
CA ASP A 75 -25.51 29.64 -3.65
C ASP A 75 -25.95 28.48 -2.75
N LEU A 76 -27.24 28.24 -2.64
CA LEU A 76 -27.80 27.12 -1.89
C LEU A 76 -28.76 26.32 -2.78
N ALA A 77 -28.44 25.06 -3.00
CA ALA A 77 -29.38 24.14 -3.62
C ALA A 77 -30.41 23.67 -2.56
N VAL A 78 -31.59 24.27 -2.58
CA VAL A 78 -32.68 23.96 -1.60
C VAL A 78 -33.08 22.50 -1.64
N PHE A 79 -33.08 21.88 -2.83
CA PHE A 79 -33.32 20.47 -3.00
C PHE A 79 -32.51 19.93 -4.18
N ASN A 80 -31.68 18.92 -3.92
CA ASN A 80 -30.95 18.19 -4.95
C ASN A 80 -30.88 16.71 -4.58
N TRP A 81 -31.70 15.90 -5.23
CA TRP A 81 -31.77 14.44 -4.97
C TRP A 81 -30.41 13.74 -5.15
N LYS A 82 -29.61 14.21 -6.11
CA LYS A 82 -28.28 13.69 -6.35
C LYS A 82 -27.39 13.82 -5.12
N ASN A 83 -27.44 14.94 -4.40
CA ASN A 83 -26.61 15.14 -3.20
C ASN A 83 -26.95 14.11 -2.10
N TYR A 84 -28.20 13.72 -1.96
CA TYR A 84 -28.62 12.68 -1.00
C TYR A 84 -28.13 11.30 -1.42
N LEU A 85 -28.16 10.99 -2.72
CA LEU A 85 -27.60 9.75 -3.24
C LEU A 85 -26.07 9.71 -3.07
N ASP A 86 -25.37 10.81 -3.33
CA ASP A 86 -23.91 10.92 -3.16
C ASP A 86 -23.49 10.69 -1.71
N ILE A 87 -24.28 11.16 -0.73
CA ILE A 87 -24.04 10.87 0.70
C ILE A 87 -24.19 9.37 0.96
N SER A 88 -25.23 8.74 0.44
CA SER A 88 -25.47 7.31 0.61
C SER A 88 -24.35 6.48 -0.02
N LEU A 89 -23.93 6.84 -1.23
CA LEU A 89 -22.82 6.21 -1.94
C LEU A 89 -21.50 6.36 -1.17
N SER A 90 -21.22 7.55 -0.63
CA SER A 90 -20.02 7.81 0.16
C SER A 90 -19.98 6.97 1.44
N LYS A 91 -21.13 6.80 2.11
CA LYS A 91 -21.25 5.91 3.29
C LYS A 91 -20.98 4.46 2.91
N LEU A 92 -21.54 3.99 1.80
CA LEU A 92 -21.34 2.63 1.30
C LEU A 92 -19.86 2.38 0.93
N ASN A 93 -19.19 3.35 0.32
CA ASN A 93 -17.77 3.29 0.00
C ASN A 93 -16.91 3.18 1.27
N LYS A 94 -17.26 3.91 2.33
CA LYS A 94 -16.60 3.78 3.64
C LYS A 94 -16.79 2.37 4.20
N GLU A 95 -18.02 1.87 4.23
CA GLU A 95 -18.34 0.52 4.71
C GLU A 95 -17.59 -0.56 3.92
N THR A 96 -17.53 -0.42 2.60
CA THR A 96 -16.73 -1.31 1.73
C THR A 96 -15.26 -1.31 2.14
N SER A 97 -14.69 -0.16 2.51
CA SER A 97 -13.30 -0.07 2.97
C SER A 97 -13.09 -0.75 4.32
N GLU A 98 -14.07 -0.69 5.22
CA GLU A 98 -14.04 -1.41 6.49
C GLU A 98 -14.04 -2.93 6.29
N TYR A 99 -14.84 -3.43 5.35
CA TYR A 99 -14.81 -4.87 4.99
C TYR A 99 -13.49 -5.27 4.32
N ARG A 100 -12.93 -4.42 3.46
CA ARG A 100 -11.60 -4.68 2.86
C ARG A 100 -10.51 -4.80 3.92
N LEU A 101 -10.53 -3.95 4.96
CA LEU A 101 -9.60 -4.09 6.08
C LEU A 101 -9.73 -5.46 6.76
N LYS A 102 -10.95 -5.96 6.99
CA LYS A 102 -11.17 -7.29 7.56
C LYS A 102 -10.59 -8.40 6.68
N VAL A 103 -10.75 -8.28 5.35
CA VAL A 103 -10.18 -9.24 4.40
C VAL A 103 -8.65 -9.24 4.49
N ILE A 104 -8.02 -8.07 4.47
CA ILE A 104 -6.55 -7.93 4.58
C ILE A 104 -6.07 -8.53 5.91
N GLN A 105 -6.75 -8.27 7.01
CA GLN A 105 -6.42 -8.87 8.31
C GLN A 105 -6.52 -10.40 8.31
N ASN A 106 -7.54 -10.95 7.66
CA ASN A 106 -7.68 -12.41 7.54
C ASN A 106 -6.58 -13.02 6.66
N ASN A 107 -6.25 -12.37 5.55
CA ASN A 107 -5.15 -12.82 4.68
C ASN A 107 -3.82 -12.81 5.43
N LEU A 108 -3.51 -11.72 6.14
CA LEU A 108 -2.30 -11.63 6.97
C LEU A 108 -2.27 -12.74 8.04
N LYS A 109 -3.43 -13.07 8.64
CA LYS A 109 -3.52 -14.15 9.62
C LYS A 109 -3.16 -15.50 9.00
N MET A 110 -3.68 -15.78 7.79
CA MET A 110 -3.34 -17.02 7.07
C MET A 110 -1.86 -17.05 6.70
N GLU A 111 -1.30 -15.94 6.26
CA GLU A 111 0.14 -15.84 5.94
C GLU A 111 1.02 -16.12 7.16
N VAL A 112 0.73 -15.50 8.30
CA VAL A 112 1.46 -15.74 9.56
C VAL A 112 1.38 -17.21 9.97
N VAL A 113 0.22 -17.85 9.84
CA VAL A 113 0.03 -19.28 10.14
C VAL A 113 0.86 -20.14 9.19
N ASN A 114 0.82 -19.86 7.88
CA ASN A 114 1.59 -20.60 6.88
C ASN A 114 3.11 -20.46 7.12
N LEU A 115 3.58 -19.25 7.41
CA LEU A 115 5.00 -19.02 7.73
C LEU A 115 5.41 -19.74 9.01
N PHE A 116 4.54 -19.79 10.01
CA PHE A 116 4.81 -20.54 11.24
C PHE A 116 4.96 -22.06 10.98
N PHE A 117 4.05 -22.64 10.21
CA PHE A 117 4.17 -24.06 9.85
C PHE A 117 5.38 -24.35 8.94
N LYS A 118 5.68 -23.43 8.02
CA LYS A 118 6.90 -23.51 7.22
C LYS A 118 8.14 -23.52 8.12
N TYR A 119 8.22 -22.60 9.07
CA TYR A 119 9.32 -22.56 10.03
C TYR A 119 9.45 -23.87 10.84
N LEU A 120 8.34 -24.43 11.33
CA LEU A 120 8.35 -25.70 12.05
C LEU A 120 8.85 -26.84 11.17
N LYS A 121 8.36 -26.89 9.92
CA LYS A 121 8.82 -27.90 8.94
C LYS A 121 10.32 -27.76 8.70
N ASP A 122 10.80 -26.56 8.41
CA ASP A 122 12.20 -26.31 8.12
C ASP A 122 13.07 -26.66 9.35
N LYS A 123 12.64 -26.29 10.55
CA LYS A 123 13.31 -26.67 11.80
C LYS A 123 13.43 -28.20 11.97
N SER A 124 12.31 -28.90 11.79
CA SER A 124 12.33 -30.38 11.87
C SER A 124 13.22 -31.00 10.79
N TRP A 125 13.26 -30.39 9.61
CA TRP A 125 14.14 -30.83 8.53
C TRP A 125 15.62 -30.68 8.89
N PHE A 126 15.98 -29.57 9.53
CA PHE A 126 17.35 -29.37 10.04
C PHE A 126 17.75 -30.41 11.07
N GLU A 127 16.86 -30.75 12.02
CA GLU A 127 17.10 -31.74 13.04
C GLU A 127 17.38 -33.13 12.44
N VAL A 128 16.85 -33.44 11.24
CA VAL A 128 17.11 -34.67 10.50
C VAL A 128 18.40 -34.60 9.67
N LEU A 129 18.66 -33.47 9.03
CA LEU A 129 19.80 -33.30 8.12
C LEU A 129 21.15 -33.21 8.86
N GLU A 130 21.18 -32.58 10.02
CA GLU A 130 22.41 -32.36 10.78
C GLU A 130 23.13 -33.67 11.18
N PRO A 131 22.44 -34.68 11.74
CA PRO A 131 23.03 -36.00 11.98
C PRO A 131 23.48 -36.71 10.70
N GLN A 132 22.73 -36.58 9.60
CA GLN A 132 23.09 -37.22 8.31
C GLN A 132 24.40 -36.61 7.77
N ILE A 133 24.52 -35.27 7.79
CA ILE A 133 25.75 -34.57 7.37
C ILE A 133 26.92 -34.99 8.25
N SER A 134 26.73 -35.07 9.57
CA SER A 134 27.76 -35.52 10.51
C SER A 134 28.18 -37.00 10.25
N GLY A 135 27.22 -37.88 10.04
CA GLY A 135 27.47 -39.29 9.69
C GLY A 135 28.25 -39.42 8.38
N MET A 136 27.87 -38.67 7.34
CA MET A 136 28.60 -38.68 6.07
C MET A 136 30.03 -38.14 6.19
N LYS A 137 30.26 -37.11 6.98
CA LYS A 137 31.63 -36.61 7.26
C LYS A 137 32.49 -37.72 7.94
N THR A 138 31.91 -38.43 8.90
CA THR A 138 32.60 -39.57 9.58
C THR A 138 32.87 -40.69 8.59
N GLN A 139 31.93 -41.00 7.70
CA GLN A 139 32.11 -41.99 6.68
C GLN A 139 33.22 -41.61 5.67
N ILE A 140 33.27 -40.36 5.23
CA ILE A 140 34.36 -39.85 4.38
C ILE A 140 35.71 -40.07 5.07
N ALA A 141 35.85 -39.64 6.30
CA ALA A 141 37.11 -39.76 7.05
C ALA A 141 37.55 -41.24 7.23
N ARG A 142 36.58 -42.14 7.40
CA ARG A 142 36.84 -43.58 7.45
C ARG A 142 37.29 -44.12 6.11
N THR A 143 36.55 -43.81 5.04
CA THR A 143 36.86 -44.29 3.68
C THR A 143 38.21 -43.74 3.18
N GLU A 144 38.55 -42.47 3.50
CA GLU A 144 39.89 -41.91 3.20
C GLU A 144 41.02 -42.75 3.83
N ARG A 145 40.90 -43.17 5.10
CA ARG A 145 41.87 -44.07 5.75
C ARG A 145 41.93 -45.48 5.10
N GLU A 146 40.77 -46.00 4.71
CA GLU A 146 40.69 -47.30 4.01
C GLU A 146 41.36 -47.28 2.62
N VAL A 147 41.30 -46.10 1.93
CA VAL A 147 42.01 -45.83 0.67
C VAL A 147 43.54 -45.73 0.91
N GLU A 148 43.98 -45.04 1.97
CA GLU A 148 45.38 -44.89 2.32
C GLU A 148 46.06 -46.25 2.58
N ILE A 149 45.36 -47.19 3.20
CA ILE A 149 45.88 -48.56 3.46
C ILE A 149 45.66 -49.52 2.28
N GLY A 150 45.11 -49.02 1.15
CA GLY A 150 44.93 -49.79 -0.08
C GLY A 150 43.73 -50.74 -0.07
N SER A 151 42.83 -50.66 0.92
CA SER A 151 41.67 -51.56 1.05
C SER A 151 40.41 -51.08 0.24
N ARG A 152 40.43 -49.87 -0.29
CA ARG A 152 39.35 -49.26 -1.12
C ARG A 152 39.86 -48.43 -2.28
N ALA A 153 38.98 -48.23 -3.26
CA ALA A 153 39.25 -47.37 -4.41
C ALA A 153 39.07 -45.85 -4.08
N LYS A 154 39.86 -45.00 -4.68
CA LYS A 154 39.70 -43.53 -4.54
C LYS A 154 38.36 -43.02 -5.04
N SER A 155 37.72 -43.69 -6.00
CA SER A 155 36.39 -43.39 -6.51
C SER A 155 35.33 -43.31 -5.42
N ASP A 156 35.41 -44.25 -4.43
CA ASP A 156 34.43 -44.36 -3.36
C ASP A 156 34.37 -43.10 -2.48
N VAL A 157 35.52 -42.44 -2.28
CA VAL A 157 35.59 -41.17 -1.56
C VAL A 157 34.88 -40.07 -2.32
N TYR A 158 35.06 -40.01 -3.67
CA TYR A 158 34.40 -39.00 -4.49
C TYR A 158 32.88 -39.21 -4.55
N ASP A 159 32.40 -40.43 -4.58
CA ASP A 159 30.96 -40.73 -4.56
C ASP A 159 30.30 -40.29 -3.25
N ILE A 160 30.94 -40.50 -2.09
CA ILE A 160 30.40 -40.05 -0.81
C ILE A 160 30.47 -38.53 -0.70
N LYS A 161 31.54 -37.89 -1.21
CA LYS A 161 31.64 -36.41 -1.26
C LYS A 161 30.57 -35.81 -2.18
N ALA A 162 30.26 -36.43 -3.31
CA ALA A 162 29.18 -35.98 -4.19
C ALA A 162 27.81 -36.07 -3.51
N ASN A 163 27.52 -37.18 -2.83
CA ASN A 163 26.30 -37.37 -2.04
C ASN A 163 26.18 -36.31 -0.91
N LEU A 164 27.28 -36.03 -0.20
CA LEU A 164 27.32 -34.96 0.80
C LEU A 164 27.00 -33.58 0.17
N GLY A 165 27.54 -33.34 -1.04
CA GLY A 165 27.24 -32.15 -1.81
C GLY A 165 25.76 -31.96 -2.17
N GLN A 166 25.09 -33.09 -2.51
CA GLN A 166 23.65 -33.09 -2.80
C GLN A 166 22.82 -32.77 -1.56
N ILE A 167 23.15 -33.40 -0.42
CA ILE A 167 22.45 -33.15 0.84
C ILE A 167 22.64 -31.68 1.29
N LYS A 168 23.86 -31.12 1.14
CA LYS A 168 24.11 -29.70 1.46
C LYS A 168 23.37 -28.73 0.55
N LYS A 169 22.96 -29.12 -0.65
CA LYS A 169 22.10 -28.29 -1.53
C LYS A 169 20.65 -28.24 -1.06
N GLN A 170 20.21 -29.21 -0.27
CA GLN A 170 18.87 -29.26 0.33
C GLN A 170 18.80 -28.46 1.64
N TRP A 171 19.95 -27.96 2.07
CA TRP A 171 20.18 -27.12 3.26
C TRP A 171 20.09 -25.62 2.89
#